data_f4995a86615c1ef680a08460c81eee95
#
_entry.id   f4995a86615c1ef680a08460c81eee95
#
_cell.length_a   1.000
_cell.length_b   1.000
_cell.length_c   1.000
_cell.angle_alpha   90.00
_cell.angle_beta   90.00
_cell.angle_gamma   90.00
#
_symmetry.space_group_name_H-M   'P 1'
#
loop_
_entity.id
_entity.type
_entity.pdbx_description
1 polymer ?
#
loop_
_entity_poly.entity_id
_entity_poly.type
_entity_poly.pdbx_seq_one_letter_code
_entity_poly.pdbx_strand_id
1 'polypeptide(L)'
;MRWCVLLAAAAAACATGNGGARKQQPAKAAEGAIEVDDVLHGVKYTLPASDEGWQVAHEGAAHVSGSGVQVEVGSFPLAGAAQPATCRAAARKRILAMQQRSEEHRPAQDVPQADVPRDETTADSPTAIWTFTRGGSSSAVRTRWGFFARGADCLMLQVSGPRGDSFADKVFDSATRSFKVLALPAEQQREVDLLAGMGFLERREPAAALDRFEALATREPNFAKAHFGALMAAFEMGPQAYARGLPHGKAALKSDRDLTPEQRQLALRAVGVMQLAENQVRDASETLAELVVRAPDLAEAQYNYACALARLGERKQALDHLRAAIKLDGDLAAHARDDEDLKSLRSTPEFQDLTHNPPQSAR
;
A
#
# COMPACT_ATOMS: atom_id res chain seq x y z
N MET A 1 11.83 -6.63 -3.86
CA MET A 1 12.12 -5.38 -3.11
C MET A 1 11.33 -5.41 -1.83
N ARG A 2 12.03 -5.46 -0.70
CA ARG A 2 11.43 -5.64 0.63
C ARG A 2 10.90 -4.30 1.13
N TRP A 3 9.61 -4.15 1.24
CA TRP A 3 8.96 -3.05 1.94
C TRP A 3 8.86 -3.42 3.41
N CYS A 4 9.68 -2.78 4.23
CA CYS A 4 9.48 -2.77 5.68
C CYS A 4 8.30 -1.84 5.98
N VAL A 5 7.11 -2.39 6.13
CA VAL A 5 6.02 -1.71 6.82
C VAL A 5 6.42 -1.63 8.27
N LEU A 6 6.75 -0.43 8.72
CA LEU A 6 7.10 -0.11 10.10
C LEU A 6 5.89 -0.27 11.02
N LEU A 7 5.66 -1.49 11.44
CA LEU A 7 5.35 -1.85 12.80
C LEU A 7 6.60 -2.60 13.28
N ALA A 8 7.66 -1.85 13.50
CA ALA A 8 8.88 -2.40 14.07
C ALA A 8 8.59 -2.82 15.50
N ALA A 9 8.27 -4.09 15.67
CA ALA A 9 8.63 -4.77 16.89
C ALA A 9 10.15 -4.68 16.94
N ALA A 10 10.70 -4.16 18.02
CA ALA A 10 12.11 -4.15 18.31
C ALA A 10 12.73 -5.51 17.97
N ALA A 11 13.44 -5.58 16.86
CA ALA A 11 14.35 -6.66 16.55
C ALA A 11 15.62 -6.02 16.03
N ALA A 12 16.64 -6.08 16.86
CA ALA A 12 18.01 -5.78 16.51
C ALA A 12 18.43 -6.56 15.25
N ALA A 13 19.36 -5.94 14.50
CA ALA A 13 20.22 -6.51 13.50
C ALA A 13 19.66 -6.65 12.08
N CYS A 14 19.96 -5.64 11.26
CA CYS A 14 20.48 -5.85 9.92
C CYS A 14 21.56 -4.79 9.64
N ALA A 15 22.74 -5.03 10.19
CA ALA A 15 23.96 -4.41 9.71
C ALA A 15 24.66 -5.40 8.79
N THR A 16 24.62 -5.17 7.47
CA THR A 16 25.74 -5.42 6.55
C THR A 16 25.37 -4.79 5.20
N GLY A 17 26.00 -3.67 4.93
CA GLY A 17 25.96 -3.00 3.62
C GLY A 17 26.98 -1.86 3.66
N ASN A 18 28.19 -2.14 3.22
CA ASN A 18 29.29 -1.18 3.06
C ASN A 18 28.85 -0.03 2.13
N GLY A 19 28.68 1.14 2.69
CA GLY A 19 28.59 2.41 2.02
C GLY A 19 29.01 3.48 2.99
N GLY A 20 30.16 4.12 2.74
CA GLY A 20 30.83 5.05 3.64
C GLY A 20 29.94 6.22 4.12
N ALA A 21 29.20 6.00 5.17
CA ALA A 21 28.50 7.05 5.89
C ALA A 21 29.51 7.79 6.76
N ARG A 22 29.73 9.08 6.48
CA ARG A 22 30.36 10.01 7.40
C ARG A 22 29.71 9.86 8.77
N LYS A 23 30.49 9.42 9.75
CA LYS A 23 30.10 9.45 11.17
C LYS A 23 29.80 10.90 11.54
N GLN A 24 28.53 11.28 11.54
CA GLN A 24 28.11 12.50 12.23
C GLN A 24 28.27 12.25 13.72
N GLN A 25 29.00 13.13 14.40
CA GLN A 25 29.09 13.12 15.85
C GLN A 25 27.68 13.21 16.45
N PRO A 26 27.37 12.47 17.51
CA PRO A 26 26.11 12.62 18.21
C PRO A 26 25.91 14.06 18.63
N ALA A 27 24.76 14.64 18.34
CA ALA A 27 24.42 15.98 18.80
C ALA A 27 24.54 16.02 20.32
N LYS A 28 25.14 17.11 20.84
CA LYS A 28 25.35 17.33 22.26
C LYS A 28 24.00 17.21 22.99
N ALA A 29 23.93 16.34 24.02
CA ALA A 29 22.73 16.15 24.80
C ALA A 29 22.18 17.48 25.31
N ALA A 30 20.90 17.76 25.08
CA ALA A 30 20.24 18.97 25.58
C ALA A 30 19.90 18.77 27.05
N GLU A 31 20.39 19.64 27.94
CA GLU A 31 20.14 19.60 29.38
C GLU A 31 18.69 19.98 29.77
N GLY A 32 17.83 20.33 28.81
CA GLY A 32 16.45 20.76 29.00
C GLY A 32 15.44 19.90 28.30
N ALA A 33 14.17 20.26 28.42
CA ALA A 33 13.10 19.71 27.57
C ALA A 33 13.39 20.05 26.11
N ILE A 34 13.22 19.10 25.20
CA ILE A 34 13.45 19.31 23.77
C ILE A 34 12.14 19.29 22.99
N GLU A 35 12.00 20.19 22.01
CA GLU A 35 10.95 20.13 21.02
C GLU A 35 11.43 19.27 19.85
N VAL A 36 10.67 18.23 19.53
CA VAL A 36 10.90 17.37 18.38
C VAL A 36 10.02 17.86 17.23
N ASP A 37 10.65 18.15 16.10
CA ASP A 37 9.98 18.46 14.83
C ASP A 37 10.18 17.28 13.88
N ASP A 38 9.21 16.38 13.85
CA ASP A 38 9.20 15.22 12.96
C ASP A 38 8.58 15.63 11.62
N VAL A 39 9.43 16.10 10.73
CA VAL A 39 9.03 16.55 9.39
C VAL A 39 8.48 15.39 8.55
N LEU A 40 8.97 14.17 8.74
CA LEU A 40 8.54 12.99 7.98
C LEU A 40 7.06 12.69 8.24
N HIS A 41 6.64 12.70 9.51
CA HIS A 41 5.26 12.44 9.89
C HIS A 41 4.42 13.71 10.01
N GLY A 42 5.03 14.89 9.87
CA GLY A 42 4.35 16.18 10.02
C GLY A 42 3.77 16.37 11.42
N VAL A 43 4.59 16.16 12.45
CA VAL A 43 4.17 16.32 13.84
C VAL A 43 5.23 17.02 14.67
N LYS A 44 4.78 17.68 15.75
CA LYS A 44 5.66 18.24 16.78
C LYS A 44 5.24 17.78 18.15
N TYR A 45 6.21 17.52 19.01
CA TYR A 45 5.96 17.18 20.40
C TYR A 45 7.16 17.52 21.28
N THR A 46 6.96 17.55 22.59
CA THR A 46 7.99 17.92 23.56
C THR A 46 8.37 16.71 24.41
N LEU A 47 9.66 16.44 24.53
CA LEU A 47 10.23 15.46 25.42
C LEU A 47 10.77 16.16 26.67
N PRO A 48 10.57 15.62 27.87
CA PRO A 48 11.12 16.19 29.10
C PRO A 48 12.65 16.10 29.10
N ALA A 49 13.30 16.88 29.94
CA ALA A 49 14.74 16.78 30.18
C ALA A 49 15.10 15.34 30.63
N SER A 50 16.23 14.84 30.13
CA SER A 50 16.81 13.56 30.54
C SER A 50 18.23 13.80 31.05
N ASP A 51 18.61 13.14 32.14
CA ASP A 51 19.93 13.24 32.73
C ASP A 51 21.04 12.81 31.77
N GLU A 52 20.75 11.87 30.88
CA GLU A 52 21.68 11.37 29.84
C GLU A 52 21.47 12.02 28.47
N GLY A 53 20.51 12.94 28.36
CA GLY A 53 20.13 13.61 27.13
C GLY A 53 19.36 12.72 26.14
N TRP A 54 18.91 13.37 25.08
CA TRP A 54 18.18 12.73 23.98
C TRP A 54 19.09 12.63 22.75
N GLN A 55 19.15 11.43 22.17
CA GLN A 55 19.71 11.23 20.84
C GLN A 55 18.56 11.15 19.82
N VAL A 56 18.56 12.04 18.85
CA VAL A 56 17.61 12.01 17.75
C VAL A 56 18.20 11.13 16.67
N ALA A 57 17.54 9.99 16.39
CA ALA A 57 17.90 9.14 15.27
C ALA A 57 17.44 9.78 13.96
N HIS A 58 18.02 9.36 12.84
CA HIS A 58 17.57 9.76 11.50
C HIS A 58 16.07 9.51 11.35
N GLU A 59 15.38 10.49 10.77
CA GLU A 59 13.97 10.41 10.40
C GLU A 59 12.94 10.57 11.55
N GLY A 60 13.29 11.28 12.61
CA GLY A 60 12.30 11.69 13.62
C GLY A 60 12.09 10.75 14.81
N ALA A 61 12.81 9.63 14.88
CA ALA A 61 12.83 8.81 16.10
C ALA A 61 13.75 9.43 17.14
N ALA A 62 13.29 9.62 18.36
CA ALA A 62 14.10 10.08 19.48
C ALA A 62 14.38 8.94 20.45
N HIS A 63 15.63 8.77 20.83
CA HIS A 63 16.07 7.75 21.78
C HIS A 63 16.70 8.40 22.99
N VAL A 64 16.50 7.82 24.17
CA VAL A 64 17.29 8.15 25.36
C VAL A 64 18.41 7.11 25.49
N SER A 65 19.66 7.58 25.47
CA SER A 65 20.80 6.72 25.76
C SER A 65 20.88 6.44 27.27
N GLY A 66 20.94 5.18 27.68
CA GLY A 66 21.18 4.74 29.05
C GLY A 66 19.92 4.30 29.80
N SER A 67 18.82 5.08 29.83
CA SER A 67 17.59 4.67 30.53
C SER A 67 16.77 3.63 29.76
N GLY A 68 17.07 3.40 28.46
CA GLY A 68 16.35 2.45 27.63
C GLY A 68 14.95 2.92 27.19
N VAL A 69 14.59 4.20 27.37
CA VAL A 69 13.34 4.76 26.89
C VAL A 69 13.50 5.12 25.42
N GLN A 70 12.54 4.67 24.59
CA GLN A 70 12.48 4.94 23.15
C GLN A 70 11.15 5.62 22.81
N VAL A 71 11.22 6.61 21.94
CA VAL A 71 10.06 7.33 21.42
C VAL A 71 10.07 7.23 19.91
N GLU A 72 8.97 6.77 19.34
CA GLU A 72 8.81 6.61 17.89
C GLU A 72 7.45 7.17 17.45
N VAL A 73 7.41 7.73 16.26
CA VAL A 73 6.17 8.11 15.59
C VAL A 73 6.00 7.23 14.37
N GLY A 74 4.78 6.74 14.18
CA GLY A 74 4.40 5.99 13.00
C GLY A 74 3.11 6.53 12.43
N SER A 75 2.84 6.19 11.16
CA SER A 75 1.57 6.51 10.53
C SER A 75 1.04 5.33 9.72
N PHE A 76 -0.28 5.25 9.60
CA PHE A 76 -0.92 4.28 8.73
C PHE A 76 -2.28 4.80 8.24
N PRO A 77 -2.67 4.48 6.98
CA PRO A 77 -3.94 4.94 6.43
C PRO A 77 -5.12 4.09 6.92
N LEU A 78 -6.30 4.73 6.99
CA LEU A 78 -7.61 4.08 7.09
C LEU A 78 -8.39 4.25 5.78
N ALA A 79 -9.34 3.36 5.55
CA ALA A 79 -10.26 3.44 4.41
C ALA A 79 -11.21 4.65 4.47
N GLY A 80 -11.40 5.25 5.65
CA GLY A 80 -12.26 6.41 5.86
C GLY A 80 -11.62 7.43 6.77
N ALA A 81 -12.40 8.41 7.24
CA ALA A 81 -11.91 9.43 8.16
C ALA A 81 -11.33 8.80 9.43
N ALA A 82 -10.11 9.18 9.76
CA ALA A 82 -9.45 8.72 10.97
C ALA A 82 -9.95 9.48 12.19
N GLN A 83 -10.09 8.76 13.30
CA GLN A 83 -10.31 9.28 14.63
C GLN A 83 -9.42 8.50 15.61
N PRO A 84 -9.02 9.04 16.76
CA PRO A 84 -8.14 8.34 17.69
C PRO A 84 -8.65 6.94 18.07
N ALA A 85 -9.94 6.78 18.31
CA ALA A 85 -10.54 5.49 18.65
C ALA A 85 -10.49 4.48 17.49
N THR A 86 -10.79 4.90 16.24
CA THR A 86 -10.70 4.03 15.06
C THR A 86 -9.26 3.67 14.74
N CYS A 87 -8.33 4.60 14.93
CA CYS A 87 -6.90 4.36 14.80
C CYS A 87 -6.40 3.31 15.78
N ARG A 88 -6.79 3.42 17.06
CA ARG A 88 -6.48 2.43 18.09
C ARG A 88 -7.02 1.04 17.73
N ALA A 89 -8.29 0.96 17.32
CA ALA A 89 -8.92 -0.31 16.95
C ALA A 89 -8.20 -0.98 15.77
N ALA A 90 -7.84 -0.20 14.74
CA ALA A 90 -7.12 -0.69 13.57
C ALA A 90 -5.69 -1.13 13.93
N ALA A 91 -4.96 -0.36 14.75
CA ALA A 91 -3.64 -0.72 15.24
C ALA A 91 -3.68 -2.02 16.05
N ARG A 92 -4.64 -2.15 16.96
CA ARG A 92 -4.85 -3.37 17.77
C ARG A 92 -5.04 -4.60 16.88
N LYS A 93 -5.92 -4.51 15.87
CA LYS A 93 -6.15 -5.62 14.92
C LYS A 93 -4.87 -6.04 14.21
N ARG A 94 -4.05 -5.07 13.76
CA ARG A 94 -2.79 -5.34 13.07
C ARG A 94 -1.75 -5.99 13.98
N ILE A 95 -1.58 -5.48 15.20
CA ILE A 95 -0.62 -6.01 16.16
C ILE A 95 -0.98 -7.44 16.56
N LEU A 96 -2.25 -7.72 16.84
CA LEU A 96 -2.71 -9.07 17.16
C LEU A 96 -2.52 -10.04 16.00
N ALA A 97 -2.79 -9.62 14.76
CA ALA A 97 -2.55 -10.44 13.57
C ALA A 97 -1.06 -10.73 13.34
N MET A 98 -0.17 -9.81 13.69
CA MET A 98 1.28 -10.04 13.62
C MET A 98 1.77 -11.01 14.71
N GLN A 99 1.23 -10.91 15.92
CA GLN A 99 1.54 -11.84 17.00
C GLN A 99 1.12 -13.27 16.66
N GLN A 100 -0.09 -13.48 16.16
CA GLN A 100 -0.56 -14.79 15.71
C GLN A 100 0.35 -15.41 14.65
N ARG A 101 0.76 -14.64 13.63
CA ARG A 101 1.71 -15.12 12.61
C ARG A 101 3.08 -15.44 13.16
N SER A 102 3.55 -14.74 14.19
CA SER A 102 4.85 -15.01 14.81
C SER A 102 4.80 -16.26 15.70
N GLU A 103 3.65 -16.58 16.27
CA GLU A 103 3.45 -17.80 17.08
C GLU A 103 3.34 -19.05 16.19
N GLU A 104 2.70 -18.96 15.02
CA GLU A 104 2.62 -20.04 14.03
C GLU A 104 3.99 -20.47 13.47
N HIS A 105 5.01 -19.61 13.54
CA HIS A 105 6.37 -19.87 12.99
C HIS A 105 7.43 -20.16 14.06
N ARG A 106 7.08 -20.28 15.33
CA ARG A 106 8.02 -20.62 16.41
C ARG A 106 7.80 -22.00 16.98
N PRO A 107 8.86 -22.80 17.22
CA PRO A 107 8.73 -24.03 17.99
C PRO A 107 8.26 -23.69 19.42
N ALA A 108 7.42 -24.57 19.97
CA ALA A 108 6.63 -24.41 21.19
C ALA A 108 7.42 -24.31 22.53
N GLN A 109 8.68 -23.91 22.52
CA GLN A 109 9.50 -23.80 23.71
C GLN A 109 9.94 -22.33 23.91
N ASP A 110 9.58 -21.77 25.07
CA ASP A 110 10.05 -20.50 25.66
C ASP A 110 9.57 -19.19 24.99
N VAL A 111 8.26 -18.98 24.89
CA VAL A 111 7.72 -17.62 24.70
C VAL A 111 7.16 -17.14 26.05
N PRO A 112 7.73 -16.11 26.69
CA PRO A 112 7.05 -15.44 27.80
C PRO A 112 5.69 -14.96 27.32
N GLN A 113 4.63 -15.37 28.00
CA GLN A 113 3.27 -14.96 27.69
C GLN A 113 3.22 -13.43 27.72
N ALA A 114 2.92 -12.81 26.58
CA ALA A 114 2.74 -11.38 26.50
C ALA A 114 1.46 -11.02 27.28
N ASP A 115 1.54 -10.00 28.14
CA ASP A 115 0.36 -9.52 28.86
C ASP A 115 -0.72 -9.10 27.86
N VAL A 116 -1.98 -9.35 28.18
CA VAL A 116 -3.10 -8.85 27.38
C VAL A 116 -3.04 -7.33 27.34
N PRO A 117 -3.02 -6.71 26.14
CA PRO A 117 -2.98 -5.26 26.02
C PRO A 117 -4.15 -4.60 26.78
N ARG A 118 -3.82 -3.61 27.61
CA ARG A 118 -4.80 -2.86 28.39
C ARG A 118 -5.17 -1.55 27.69
N ASP A 119 -6.43 -1.25 27.69
CA ASP A 119 -6.96 0.03 27.26
C ASP A 119 -6.95 0.99 28.45
N GLU A 120 -6.13 2.04 28.36
CA GLU A 120 -6.01 3.08 29.40
C GLU A 120 -6.73 4.38 28.97
N THR A 121 -7.50 4.36 27.87
CA THR A 121 -8.23 5.53 27.38
C THR A 121 -9.32 5.90 28.37
N THR A 122 -9.30 7.14 28.81
CA THR A 122 -10.38 7.73 29.60
C THR A 122 -11.31 8.53 28.68
N ALA A 123 -12.55 8.79 29.14
CA ALA A 123 -13.54 9.58 28.39
C ALA A 123 -13.04 10.99 28.04
N ASP A 124 -12.23 11.58 28.94
CA ASP A 124 -11.68 12.93 28.78
C ASP A 124 -10.33 13.01 28.04
N SER A 125 -9.80 11.86 27.60
CA SER A 125 -8.54 11.84 26.88
C SER A 125 -8.71 12.30 25.43
N PRO A 126 -7.98 13.34 24.96
CA PRO A 126 -8.00 13.76 23.57
C PRO A 126 -7.40 12.72 22.63
N THR A 127 -6.77 11.68 23.19
CA THR A 127 -6.13 10.60 22.46
C THR A 127 -6.57 9.25 22.98
N ALA A 128 -6.68 8.25 22.12
CA ALA A 128 -6.84 6.88 22.54
C ALA A 128 -5.48 6.32 23.00
N ILE A 129 -5.47 5.62 24.14
CA ILE A 129 -4.24 5.07 24.74
C ILE A 129 -4.37 3.56 24.84
N TRP A 130 -3.28 2.88 24.52
CA TRP A 130 -3.17 1.44 24.64
C TRP A 130 -1.82 1.06 25.21
N THR A 131 -1.80 0.15 26.19
CA THR A 131 -0.59 -0.28 26.88
C THR A 131 -0.38 -1.77 26.71
N PHE A 132 0.87 -2.15 26.47
CA PHE A 132 1.31 -3.51 26.28
C PHE A 132 2.61 -3.74 27.02
N THR A 133 2.74 -4.90 27.68
CA THR A 133 3.97 -5.29 28.38
C THR A 133 4.47 -6.63 27.80
N ARG A 134 5.75 -6.72 27.47
CA ARG A 134 6.40 -7.90 26.94
C ARG A 134 7.66 -8.21 27.72
N GLY A 135 7.88 -9.48 28.03
CA GLY A 135 9.08 -9.97 28.68
C GLY A 135 8.85 -10.52 30.09
N GLY A 136 9.84 -11.26 30.61
CA GLY A 136 9.82 -11.77 31.98
C GLY A 136 10.01 -10.66 33.01
N SER A 137 9.88 -10.99 34.32
CA SER A 137 9.84 -10.03 35.41
C SER A 137 11.06 -9.08 35.54
N SER A 138 12.24 -9.49 35.06
CA SER A 138 13.47 -8.71 35.17
C SER A 138 13.84 -7.89 33.93
N SER A 139 13.22 -8.14 32.78
CA SER A 139 13.51 -7.47 31.52
C SER A 139 12.23 -7.02 30.77
N ALA A 140 11.14 -6.85 31.52
CA ALA A 140 9.87 -6.47 30.90
C ALA A 140 9.94 -5.04 30.36
N VAL A 141 9.60 -4.90 29.08
CA VAL A 141 9.41 -3.61 28.40
C VAL A 141 7.92 -3.30 28.35
N ARG A 142 7.56 -2.11 28.83
CA ARG A 142 6.21 -1.58 28.66
C ARG A 142 6.20 -0.59 27.51
N THR A 143 5.25 -0.76 26.61
CA THR A 143 5.04 0.15 25.48
C THR A 143 3.65 0.77 25.62
N ARG A 144 3.59 2.10 25.50
CA ARG A 144 2.34 2.89 25.47
C ARG A 144 2.21 3.54 24.09
N TRP A 145 0.98 3.53 23.55
CA TRP A 145 0.67 4.18 22.29
C TRP A 145 -0.38 5.26 22.50
N GLY A 146 -0.11 6.46 21.98
CA GLY A 146 -1.10 7.51 21.80
C GLY A 146 -1.51 7.56 20.32
N PHE A 147 -2.81 7.64 20.05
CA PHE A 147 -3.35 7.67 18.70
C PHE A 147 -3.94 9.01 18.37
N PHE A 148 -3.56 9.57 17.22
CA PHE A 148 -4.02 10.84 16.69
C PHE A 148 -4.51 10.64 15.26
N ALA A 149 -5.18 11.66 14.70
CA ALA A 149 -5.74 11.57 13.36
C ALA A 149 -5.37 12.80 12.52
N ARG A 150 -5.12 12.57 11.23
CA ARG A 150 -4.96 13.61 10.20
C ARG A 150 -5.70 13.16 8.93
N GLY A 151 -6.90 13.71 8.69
CA GLY A 151 -7.73 13.28 7.56
C GLY A 151 -8.10 11.80 7.63
N ALA A 152 -7.56 10.99 6.72
CA ALA A 152 -7.70 9.53 6.71
C ALA A 152 -6.46 8.80 7.24
N ASP A 153 -5.47 9.52 7.78
CA ASP A 153 -4.27 8.94 8.34
C ASP A 153 -4.32 8.87 9.85
N CYS A 154 -3.95 7.73 10.38
CA CYS A 154 -3.67 7.54 11.79
C CYS A 154 -2.21 7.86 12.08
N LEU A 155 -1.98 8.64 13.10
CA LEU A 155 -0.66 8.89 13.66
C LEU A 155 -0.56 8.18 15.00
N MET A 156 0.56 7.54 15.25
CA MET A 156 0.80 6.74 16.45
C MET A 156 2.10 7.19 17.09
N LEU A 157 1.99 7.74 18.29
CA LEU A 157 3.12 8.00 19.16
C LEU A 157 3.37 6.76 20.03
N GLN A 158 4.54 6.17 19.93
CA GLN A 158 4.97 5.03 20.74
C GLN A 158 6.04 5.45 21.73
N VAL A 159 5.85 5.09 23.00
CA VAL A 159 6.88 5.21 24.02
C VAL A 159 7.09 3.85 24.67
N SER A 160 8.31 3.35 24.58
CA SER A 160 8.74 2.08 25.16
C SER A 160 9.82 2.31 26.21
N GLY A 161 9.72 1.61 27.32
CA GLY A 161 10.72 1.67 28.40
C GLY A 161 10.59 0.50 29.36
N PRO A 162 11.53 0.37 30.33
CA PRO A 162 11.44 -0.65 31.36
C PRO A 162 10.12 -0.58 32.13
N ARG A 163 9.57 -1.73 32.49
CA ARG A 163 8.31 -1.78 33.29
C ARG A 163 8.54 -1.12 34.64
N GLY A 164 7.66 -0.17 34.99
CA GLY A 164 7.73 0.56 36.25
C GLY A 164 8.64 1.80 36.20
N ASP A 165 9.23 2.09 35.05
CA ASP A 165 10.00 3.32 34.88
C ASP A 165 9.09 4.55 34.84
N SER A 166 9.16 5.36 35.90
CA SER A 166 8.37 6.59 36.02
C SER A 166 8.81 7.66 35.00
N PHE A 167 10.02 7.57 34.47
CA PHE A 167 10.49 8.49 33.44
C PHE A 167 9.82 8.20 32.09
N ALA A 168 9.67 6.93 31.71
CA ALA A 168 8.93 6.55 30.53
C ALA A 168 7.46 7.05 30.58
N ASP A 169 6.81 7.05 31.74
CA ASP A 169 5.49 7.61 31.93
C ASP A 169 5.49 9.13 31.75
N LYS A 170 6.44 9.84 32.35
CA LYS A 170 6.59 11.30 32.15
C LYS A 170 6.84 11.67 30.68
N VAL A 171 7.65 10.87 29.97
CA VAL A 171 7.91 11.03 28.54
C VAL A 171 6.62 10.89 27.75
N PHE A 172 5.88 9.81 27.97
CA PHE A 172 4.61 9.57 27.28
C PHE A 172 3.60 10.71 27.51
N ASP A 173 3.42 11.10 28.77
CA ASP A 173 2.47 12.15 29.14
C ASP A 173 2.89 13.52 28.59
N SER A 174 4.19 13.85 28.58
CA SER A 174 4.68 15.10 28.00
C SER A 174 4.48 15.12 26.50
N ALA A 175 4.93 14.06 25.82
CA ALA A 175 4.82 13.96 24.37
C ALA A 175 3.36 13.96 23.92
N THR A 176 2.49 13.18 24.57
CA THR A 176 1.07 13.09 24.22
C THR A 176 0.34 14.42 24.40
N ARG A 177 0.58 15.13 25.52
CA ARG A 177 -0.05 16.44 25.78
C ARG A 177 0.39 17.54 24.84
N SER A 178 1.65 17.49 24.39
CA SER A 178 2.23 18.50 23.50
C SER A 178 2.12 18.12 22.02
N PHE A 179 1.57 16.95 21.69
CA PHE A 179 1.52 16.43 20.34
C PHE A 179 0.67 17.31 19.42
N LYS A 180 1.32 17.86 18.40
CA LYS A 180 0.66 18.70 17.39
C LYS A 180 0.75 18.02 16.04
N VAL A 181 -0.39 17.82 15.41
CA VAL A 181 -0.48 17.35 14.04
C VAL A 181 -0.41 18.56 13.11
N LEU A 182 0.55 18.55 12.20
CA LEU A 182 0.75 19.62 11.21
C LEU A 182 0.17 19.18 9.86
N ALA A 183 -0.24 20.18 9.06
CA ALA A 183 -0.51 19.93 7.65
C ALA A 183 0.81 19.62 6.94
N LEU A 184 0.82 18.56 6.12
CA LEU A 184 1.97 18.28 5.27
C LEU A 184 2.02 19.24 4.08
N PRO A 185 3.22 19.56 3.59
CA PRO A 185 3.37 20.18 2.27
C PRO A 185 2.64 19.36 1.20
N ALA A 186 2.06 20.03 0.20
CA ALA A 186 1.22 19.37 -0.80
C ALA A 186 1.93 18.18 -1.50
N GLU A 187 3.21 18.34 -1.81
CA GLU A 187 4.02 17.28 -2.43
C GLU A 187 4.21 16.09 -1.52
N GLN A 188 4.50 16.32 -0.25
CA GLN A 188 4.63 15.23 0.74
C GLN A 188 3.28 14.54 0.99
N GLN A 189 2.17 15.29 1.06
CA GLN A 189 0.84 14.72 1.21
C GLN A 189 0.47 13.86 0.01
N ARG A 190 0.83 14.28 -1.21
CA ARG A 190 0.65 13.50 -2.44
C ARG A 190 1.37 12.15 -2.36
N GLU A 191 2.62 12.15 -1.93
CA GLU A 191 3.41 10.91 -1.77
C GLU A 191 2.80 9.98 -0.73
N VAL A 192 2.40 10.52 0.43
CA VAL A 192 1.70 9.75 1.47
C VAL A 192 0.42 9.12 0.93
N ASP A 193 -0.39 9.86 0.18
CA ASP A 193 -1.63 9.35 -0.39
C ASP A 193 -1.39 8.27 -1.44
N LEU A 194 -0.38 8.45 -2.28
CA LEU A 194 0.01 7.46 -3.28
C LEU A 194 0.47 6.14 -2.63
N LEU A 195 1.37 6.24 -1.65
CA LEU A 195 1.86 5.07 -0.91
C LEU A 195 0.75 4.38 -0.13
N ALA A 196 -0.17 5.15 0.46
CA ALA A 196 -1.33 4.62 1.16
C ALA A 196 -2.23 3.79 0.23
N GLY A 197 -2.55 4.33 -0.94
CA GLY A 197 -3.34 3.63 -1.96
C GLY A 197 -2.67 2.34 -2.43
N MET A 198 -1.37 2.38 -2.71
CA MET A 198 -0.58 1.19 -3.07
C MET A 198 -0.59 0.14 -1.96
N GLY A 199 -0.40 0.56 -0.70
CA GLY A 199 -0.45 -0.33 0.44
C GLY A 199 -1.82 -0.99 0.65
N PHE A 200 -2.91 -0.34 0.26
CA PHE A 200 -4.23 -0.98 0.25
C PHE A 200 -4.33 -2.08 -0.82
N LEU A 201 -3.81 -1.86 -2.03
CA LEU A 201 -3.76 -2.88 -3.08
C LEU A 201 -2.93 -4.10 -2.64
N GLU A 202 -1.75 -3.89 -2.05
CA GLU A 202 -0.91 -4.98 -1.54
C GLU A 202 -1.63 -5.84 -0.48
N ARG A 203 -2.51 -5.24 0.30
CA ARG A 203 -3.32 -5.94 1.32
C ARG A 203 -4.61 -6.54 0.80
N ARG A 204 -4.87 -6.46 -0.50
CA ARG A 204 -6.12 -6.91 -1.11
C ARG A 204 -7.35 -6.14 -0.60
N GLU A 205 -7.20 -4.84 -0.40
CA GLU A 205 -8.24 -3.91 0.02
C GLU A 205 -8.55 -2.91 -1.14
N PRO A 206 -8.97 -3.36 -2.33
CA PRO A 206 -9.04 -2.50 -3.52
C PRO A 206 -10.08 -1.39 -3.41
N ALA A 207 -11.15 -1.58 -2.64
CA ALA A 207 -12.14 -0.52 -2.42
C ALA A 207 -11.53 0.68 -1.66
N ALA A 208 -10.74 0.42 -0.61
CA ALA A 208 -10.04 1.46 0.14
C ALA A 208 -8.95 2.15 -0.71
N ALA A 209 -8.28 1.38 -1.58
CA ALA A 209 -7.32 1.91 -2.53
C ALA A 209 -7.99 2.87 -3.53
N LEU A 210 -9.13 2.46 -4.10
CA LEU A 210 -9.89 3.27 -5.05
C LEU A 210 -10.31 4.60 -4.42
N ASP A 211 -10.90 4.58 -3.23
CA ASP A 211 -11.32 5.80 -2.52
C ASP A 211 -10.12 6.74 -2.26
N ARG A 212 -8.96 6.17 -1.89
CA ARG A 212 -7.75 6.96 -1.63
C ARG A 212 -7.20 7.60 -2.90
N PHE A 213 -7.10 6.84 -3.98
CA PHE A 213 -6.62 7.36 -5.27
C PHE A 213 -7.59 8.36 -5.90
N GLU A 214 -8.90 8.17 -5.77
CA GLU A 214 -9.89 9.14 -6.24
C GLU A 214 -9.81 10.47 -5.47
N ALA A 215 -9.63 10.41 -4.15
CA ALA A 215 -9.42 11.61 -3.35
C ALA A 215 -8.15 12.36 -3.79
N LEU A 216 -7.08 11.63 -4.11
CA LEU A 216 -5.85 12.22 -4.64
C LEU A 216 -6.08 12.79 -6.06
N ALA A 217 -6.73 12.05 -6.95
CA ALA A 217 -7.03 12.49 -8.32
C ALA A 217 -7.98 13.71 -8.35
N THR A 218 -8.90 13.80 -7.39
CA THR A 218 -9.78 14.98 -7.26
C THR A 218 -9.00 16.22 -6.86
N ARG A 219 -8.03 16.08 -5.96
CA ARG A 219 -7.16 17.19 -5.51
C ARG A 219 -6.13 17.57 -6.57
N GLU A 220 -5.62 16.59 -7.32
CA GLU A 220 -4.62 16.75 -8.37
C GLU A 220 -5.08 16.10 -9.69
N PRO A 221 -5.97 16.75 -10.46
CA PRO A 221 -6.62 16.13 -11.63
C PRO A 221 -5.68 15.75 -12.79
N ASN A 222 -4.46 16.27 -12.79
CA ASN A 222 -3.45 15.96 -13.80
C ASN A 222 -2.40 14.95 -13.32
N PHE A 223 -2.55 14.41 -12.12
CA PHE A 223 -1.58 13.46 -11.58
C PHE A 223 -1.86 12.04 -12.06
N ALA A 224 -1.26 11.65 -13.18
CA ALA A 224 -1.51 10.38 -13.87
C ALA A 224 -1.34 9.13 -12.99
N LYS A 225 -0.41 9.14 -12.01
CA LYS A 225 -0.21 8.02 -11.10
C LYS A 225 -1.39 7.77 -10.16
N ALA A 226 -2.10 8.84 -9.74
CA ALA A 226 -3.33 8.68 -8.94
C ALA A 226 -4.43 8.04 -9.79
N HIS A 227 -4.60 8.50 -11.02
CA HIS A 227 -5.56 7.92 -11.96
C HIS A 227 -5.22 6.47 -12.30
N PHE A 228 -3.95 6.16 -12.53
CA PHE A 228 -3.50 4.78 -12.73
C PHE A 228 -3.80 3.89 -11.52
N GLY A 229 -3.53 4.37 -10.31
CA GLY A 229 -3.86 3.64 -9.08
C GLY A 229 -5.36 3.38 -8.93
N ALA A 230 -6.20 4.38 -9.21
CA ALA A 230 -7.66 4.25 -9.19
C ALA A 230 -8.17 3.25 -10.26
N LEU A 231 -7.62 3.29 -11.47
CA LEU A 231 -7.91 2.31 -12.52
C LEU A 231 -7.60 0.88 -12.06
N MET A 232 -6.39 0.67 -11.52
CA MET A 232 -5.97 -0.68 -11.09
C MET A 232 -6.80 -1.19 -9.92
N ALA A 233 -7.16 -0.33 -8.98
CA ALA A 233 -8.05 -0.67 -7.87
C ALA A 233 -9.45 -1.07 -8.37
N ALA A 234 -10.02 -0.32 -9.28
CA ALA A 234 -11.33 -0.63 -9.88
C ALA A 234 -11.27 -1.92 -10.72
N PHE A 235 -10.16 -2.17 -11.42
CA PHE A 235 -9.95 -3.40 -12.18
C PHE A 235 -9.90 -4.63 -11.25
N GLU A 236 -9.20 -4.53 -10.12
CA GLU A 236 -9.12 -5.61 -9.12
C GLU A 236 -10.47 -5.87 -8.43
N MET A 237 -11.31 -4.84 -8.26
CA MET A 237 -12.67 -5.01 -7.73
C MET A 237 -13.60 -5.76 -8.68
N GLY A 238 -13.35 -5.73 -9.98
CA GLY A 238 -14.14 -6.40 -10.99
C GLY A 238 -15.27 -5.53 -11.59
N PRO A 239 -16.21 -6.18 -12.34
CA PRO A 239 -17.19 -5.46 -13.18
C PRO A 239 -18.03 -4.40 -12.47
N GLN A 240 -18.36 -4.58 -11.19
CA GLN A 240 -19.13 -3.61 -10.41
C GLN A 240 -18.45 -2.26 -10.23
N ALA A 241 -17.12 -2.19 -10.46
CA ALA A 241 -16.35 -0.96 -10.31
C ALA A 241 -15.84 -0.39 -11.65
N TYR A 242 -16.10 -1.07 -12.78
CA TYR A 242 -15.55 -0.66 -14.09
C TYR A 242 -16.03 0.72 -14.54
N ALA A 243 -17.32 1.01 -14.36
CA ALA A 243 -17.85 2.34 -14.66
C ALA A 243 -17.15 3.46 -13.87
N ARG A 244 -16.70 3.16 -12.67
CA ARG A 244 -15.94 4.08 -11.81
C ARG A 244 -14.48 4.20 -12.24
N GLY A 245 -13.85 3.09 -12.65
CA GLY A 245 -12.43 3.02 -13.06
C GLY A 245 -12.14 3.58 -14.46
N LEU A 246 -13.05 3.44 -15.41
CA LEU A 246 -12.83 3.85 -16.81
C LEU A 246 -12.46 5.33 -17.01
N PRO A 247 -13.12 6.31 -16.34
CA PRO A 247 -12.69 7.71 -16.44
C PRO A 247 -11.25 7.94 -15.99
N HIS A 248 -10.82 7.22 -14.95
CA HIS A 248 -9.44 7.29 -14.44
C HIS A 248 -8.47 6.65 -15.43
N GLY A 249 -8.81 5.53 -16.05
CA GLY A 249 -8.00 4.93 -17.10
C GLY A 249 -7.76 5.88 -18.27
N LYS A 250 -8.84 6.51 -18.76
CA LYS A 250 -8.75 7.52 -19.82
C LYS A 250 -7.89 8.73 -19.40
N ALA A 251 -7.99 9.17 -18.14
CA ALA A 251 -7.17 10.26 -17.62
C ALA A 251 -5.69 9.89 -17.48
N ALA A 252 -5.38 8.70 -16.98
CA ALA A 252 -4.02 8.19 -16.84
C ALA A 252 -3.30 8.07 -18.20
N LEU A 253 -4.03 7.67 -19.24
CA LEU A 253 -3.49 7.47 -20.59
C LEU A 253 -3.29 8.76 -21.39
N LYS A 254 -3.83 9.91 -20.93
CA LYS A 254 -3.63 11.20 -21.60
C LYS A 254 -2.19 11.68 -21.61
N SER A 255 -1.41 11.32 -20.59
CA SER A 255 0.01 11.70 -20.48
C SER A 255 0.92 10.57 -20.92
N ASP A 256 1.77 10.82 -21.91
CA ASP A 256 2.75 9.85 -22.38
C ASP A 256 4.01 9.75 -21.48
N ARG A 257 4.20 10.70 -20.56
CA ARG A 257 5.46 10.85 -19.80
C ARG A 257 5.36 10.45 -18.34
N ASP A 258 4.15 10.39 -17.78
CA ASP A 258 3.98 10.27 -16.33
C ASP A 258 3.81 8.81 -15.86
N LEU A 259 3.57 7.89 -16.78
CA LEU A 259 3.55 6.45 -16.55
C LEU A 259 4.79 5.79 -17.15
N THR A 260 5.30 4.75 -16.47
CA THR A 260 6.32 3.91 -17.10
C THR A 260 5.72 3.13 -18.27
N PRO A 261 6.53 2.62 -19.22
CA PRO A 261 6.03 1.78 -20.31
C PRO A 261 5.20 0.59 -19.82
N GLU A 262 5.62 -0.05 -18.72
CA GLU A 262 4.92 -1.17 -18.10
C GLU A 262 3.58 -0.74 -17.49
N GLN A 263 3.55 0.39 -16.78
CA GLN A 263 2.31 0.97 -16.23
C GLN A 263 1.33 1.32 -17.35
N ARG A 264 1.83 1.86 -18.45
CA ARG A 264 0.99 2.19 -19.61
C ARG A 264 0.41 0.94 -20.27
N GLN A 265 1.19 -0.13 -20.42
CA GLN A 265 0.69 -1.41 -20.93
C GLN A 265 -0.40 -1.99 -20.02
N LEU A 266 -0.19 -1.96 -18.70
CA LEU A 266 -1.19 -2.39 -17.73
C LEU A 266 -2.46 -1.55 -17.80
N ALA A 267 -2.33 -0.22 -17.95
CA ALA A 267 -3.47 0.69 -18.09
C ALA A 267 -4.26 0.41 -19.37
N LEU A 268 -3.58 0.26 -20.52
CA LEU A 268 -4.23 -0.06 -21.80
C LEU A 268 -4.99 -1.39 -21.73
N ARG A 269 -4.38 -2.41 -21.12
CA ARG A 269 -5.02 -3.71 -20.89
C ARG A 269 -6.27 -3.57 -20.03
N ALA A 270 -6.14 -2.94 -18.87
CA ALA A 270 -7.25 -2.77 -17.95
C ALA A 270 -8.40 -1.98 -18.59
N VAL A 271 -8.10 -0.86 -19.25
CA VAL A 271 -9.11 -0.05 -19.95
C VAL A 271 -9.79 -0.83 -21.06
N GLY A 272 -9.04 -1.54 -21.91
CA GLY A 272 -9.60 -2.33 -23.00
C GLY A 272 -10.53 -3.44 -22.53
N VAL A 273 -10.14 -4.18 -21.48
CA VAL A 273 -10.99 -5.23 -20.86
C VAL A 273 -12.24 -4.63 -20.23
N MET A 274 -12.11 -3.54 -19.48
CA MET A 274 -13.26 -2.85 -18.89
C MET A 274 -14.22 -2.33 -19.97
N GLN A 275 -13.71 -1.78 -21.08
CA GLN A 275 -14.51 -1.30 -22.20
C GLN A 275 -15.27 -2.46 -22.88
N LEU A 276 -14.65 -3.63 -23.04
CA LEU A 276 -15.34 -4.82 -23.55
C LEU A 276 -16.48 -5.23 -22.62
N ALA A 277 -16.23 -5.28 -21.32
CA ALA A 277 -17.24 -5.61 -20.33
C ALA A 277 -18.41 -4.62 -20.30
N GLU A 278 -18.13 -3.32 -20.47
CA GLU A 278 -19.12 -2.24 -20.54
C GLU A 278 -19.76 -2.08 -21.96
N ASN A 279 -19.53 -3.05 -22.85
CA ASN A 279 -20.03 -3.03 -24.23
C ASN A 279 -19.57 -1.82 -25.08
N GLN A 280 -18.47 -1.16 -24.71
CA GLN A 280 -17.84 -0.07 -25.45
C GLN A 280 -16.85 -0.65 -26.50
N VAL A 281 -17.36 -1.52 -27.39
CA VAL A 281 -16.54 -2.39 -28.23
C VAL A 281 -15.62 -1.63 -29.17
N ARG A 282 -16.07 -0.48 -29.72
CA ARG A 282 -15.24 0.34 -30.63
C ARG A 282 -14.08 0.98 -29.87
N ASP A 283 -14.35 1.58 -28.72
CA ASP A 283 -13.32 2.16 -27.87
C ASP A 283 -12.31 1.09 -27.43
N ALA A 284 -12.80 -0.11 -27.06
CA ALA A 284 -11.96 -1.25 -26.69
C ALA A 284 -11.02 -1.65 -27.81
N SER A 285 -11.53 -1.72 -29.06
CA SER A 285 -10.73 -2.05 -30.23
C SER A 285 -9.58 -1.04 -30.44
N GLU A 286 -9.85 0.25 -30.32
CA GLU A 286 -8.82 1.29 -30.43
C GLU A 286 -7.77 1.18 -29.31
N THR A 287 -8.21 1.01 -28.07
CA THR A 287 -7.33 0.87 -26.91
C THR A 287 -6.45 -0.38 -27.02
N LEU A 288 -7.03 -1.51 -27.40
CA LEU A 288 -6.31 -2.79 -27.52
C LEU A 288 -5.40 -2.85 -28.74
N ALA A 289 -5.74 -2.14 -29.81
CA ALA A 289 -4.84 -1.96 -30.95
C ALA A 289 -3.55 -1.23 -30.53
N GLU A 290 -3.67 -0.15 -29.73
CA GLU A 290 -2.49 0.53 -29.17
C GLU A 290 -1.67 -0.41 -28.30
N LEU A 291 -2.32 -1.24 -27.47
CA LEU A 291 -1.62 -2.23 -26.62
C LEU A 291 -0.84 -3.24 -27.47
N VAL A 292 -1.44 -3.79 -28.53
CA VAL A 292 -0.78 -4.74 -29.44
C VAL A 292 0.43 -4.12 -30.15
N VAL A 293 0.35 -2.85 -30.54
CA VAL A 293 1.52 -2.14 -31.13
C VAL A 293 2.65 -1.99 -30.12
N ARG A 294 2.34 -1.73 -28.85
CA ARG A 294 3.35 -1.53 -27.79
C ARG A 294 3.92 -2.85 -27.24
N ALA A 295 3.12 -3.90 -27.25
CA ALA A 295 3.46 -5.20 -26.69
C ALA A 295 2.99 -6.33 -27.64
N PRO A 296 3.60 -6.46 -28.83
CA PRO A 296 3.17 -7.43 -29.85
C PRO A 296 3.32 -8.89 -29.39
N ASP A 297 4.25 -9.15 -28.46
CA ASP A 297 4.53 -10.48 -27.91
C ASP A 297 3.72 -10.79 -26.62
N LEU A 298 2.81 -9.93 -26.22
CA LEU A 298 1.92 -10.18 -25.09
C LEU A 298 0.69 -10.95 -25.59
N ALA A 299 0.61 -12.24 -25.24
CA ALA A 299 -0.48 -13.13 -25.69
C ALA A 299 -1.87 -12.58 -25.32
N GLU A 300 -2.04 -12.07 -24.10
CA GLU A 300 -3.30 -11.46 -23.64
C GLU A 300 -3.69 -10.21 -24.46
N ALA A 301 -2.73 -9.42 -24.93
CA ALA A 301 -3.01 -8.25 -25.76
C ALA A 301 -3.60 -8.68 -27.10
N GLN A 302 -2.97 -9.65 -27.75
CA GLN A 302 -3.46 -10.23 -29.01
C GLN A 302 -4.84 -10.85 -28.85
N TYR A 303 -5.05 -11.59 -27.75
CA TYR A 303 -6.33 -12.24 -27.44
C TYR A 303 -7.47 -11.23 -27.23
N ASN A 304 -7.27 -10.27 -26.33
CA ASN A 304 -8.30 -9.27 -26.02
C ASN A 304 -8.64 -8.42 -27.26
N TYR A 305 -7.63 -8.13 -28.10
CA TYR A 305 -7.89 -7.42 -29.35
C TYR A 305 -8.68 -8.29 -30.34
N ALA A 306 -8.41 -9.60 -30.42
CA ALA A 306 -9.21 -10.53 -31.20
C ALA A 306 -10.67 -10.57 -30.74
N CYS A 307 -10.93 -10.54 -29.42
CA CYS A 307 -12.28 -10.43 -28.85
C CYS A 307 -12.99 -9.15 -29.31
N ALA A 308 -12.32 -8.00 -29.24
CA ALA A 308 -12.89 -6.73 -29.70
C ALA A 308 -13.24 -6.77 -31.20
N LEU A 309 -12.34 -7.26 -32.02
CA LEU A 309 -12.53 -7.39 -33.48
C LEU A 309 -13.67 -8.36 -33.83
N ALA A 310 -13.76 -9.50 -33.13
CA ALA A 310 -14.84 -10.48 -33.33
C ALA A 310 -16.22 -9.88 -33.01
N ARG A 311 -16.32 -9.06 -31.97
CA ARG A 311 -17.54 -8.33 -31.60
C ARG A 311 -17.89 -7.22 -32.61
N LEU A 312 -16.90 -6.63 -33.27
CA LEU A 312 -17.10 -5.68 -34.36
C LEU A 312 -17.46 -6.35 -35.69
N GLY A 313 -17.34 -7.69 -35.77
CA GLY A 313 -17.59 -8.45 -37.02
C GLY A 313 -16.37 -8.52 -37.95
N GLU A 314 -15.21 -8.04 -37.53
CA GLU A 314 -13.94 -8.04 -38.28
C GLU A 314 -13.29 -9.43 -38.23
N ARG A 315 -13.98 -10.45 -38.76
CA ARG A 315 -13.66 -11.87 -38.57
C ARG A 315 -12.24 -12.25 -38.97
N LYS A 316 -11.76 -11.75 -40.12
CA LYS A 316 -10.42 -12.11 -40.60
C LYS A 316 -9.34 -11.61 -39.64
N GLN A 317 -9.41 -10.34 -39.26
CA GLN A 317 -8.46 -9.74 -38.33
C GLN A 317 -8.53 -10.40 -36.94
N ALA A 318 -9.75 -10.69 -36.45
CA ALA A 318 -9.96 -11.40 -35.21
C ALA A 318 -9.27 -12.78 -35.20
N LEU A 319 -9.39 -13.57 -36.28
CA LEU A 319 -8.71 -14.86 -36.41
C LEU A 319 -7.19 -14.73 -36.50
N ASP A 320 -6.68 -13.69 -37.17
CA ASP A 320 -5.25 -13.46 -37.28
C ASP A 320 -4.63 -13.12 -35.91
N HIS A 321 -5.28 -12.26 -35.12
CA HIS A 321 -4.84 -11.93 -33.76
C HIS A 321 -5.05 -13.09 -32.78
N LEU A 322 -6.12 -13.85 -32.90
CA LEU A 322 -6.33 -15.06 -32.07
C LEU A 322 -5.23 -16.11 -32.35
N ARG A 323 -4.84 -16.29 -33.64
CA ARG A 323 -3.73 -17.17 -34.01
C ARG A 323 -2.41 -16.71 -33.39
N ALA A 324 -2.16 -15.39 -33.41
CA ALA A 324 -0.98 -14.83 -32.76
C ALA A 324 -0.99 -15.08 -31.24
N ALA A 325 -2.12 -14.87 -30.59
CA ALA A 325 -2.29 -15.14 -29.16
C ALA A 325 -1.99 -16.62 -28.80
N ILE A 326 -2.63 -17.56 -29.52
CA ILE A 326 -2.47 -18.99 -29.26
C ILE A 326 -1.04 -19.47 -29.57
N LYS A 327 -0.37 -18.86 -30.54
CA LYS A 327 1.05 -19.16 -30.82
C LYS A 327 1.97 -18.71 -29.67
N LEU A 328 1.63 -17.62 -28.99
CA LEU A 328 2.36 -17.11 -27.84
C LEU A 328 2.03 -17.89 -26.56
N ASP A 329 0.76 -18.25 -26.39
CA ASP A 329 0.25 -19.03 -25.26
C ASP A 329 -0.79 -20.03 -25.74
N GLY A 330 -0.42 -21.30 -25.83
CA GLY A 330 -1.27 -22.39 -26.32
C GLY A 330 -2.51 -22.65 -25.47
N ASP A 331 -2.51 -22.30 -24.19
CA ASP A 331 -3.63 -22.52 -23.27
C ASP A 331 -4.84 -21.65 -23.64
N LEU A 332 -4.62 -20.56 -24.35
CA LEU A 332 -5.67 -19.67 -24.87
C LEU A 332 -6.59 -20.35 -25.91
N ALA A 333 -6.11 -21.43 -26.56
CA ALA A 333 -6.95 -22.19 -27.48
C ALA A 333 -8.16 -22.86 -26.77
N ALA A 334 -7.92 -23.38 -25.57
CA ALA A 334 -9.00 -23.94 -24.77
C ALA A 334 -9.97 -22.86 -24.27
N HIS A 335 -9.42 -21.75 -23.81
CA HIS A 335 -10.23 -20.61 -23.33
C HIS A 335 -11.11 -20.02 -24.43
N ALA A 336 -10.58 -19.89 -25.65
CA ALA A 336 -11.30 -19.29 -26.79
C ALA A 336 -12.58 -20.05 -27.16
N ARG A 337 -12.65 -21.38 -26.93
CA ARG A 337 -13.83 -22.16 -27.30
C ARG A 337 -15.10 -21.75 -26.54
N ASP A 338 -14.93 -21.34 -25.29
CA ASP A 338 -16.03 -21.00 -24.39
C ASP A 338 -16.27 -19.50 -24.27
N ASP A 339 -15.34 -18.68 -24.80
CA ASP A 339 -15.41 -17.20 -24.69
C ASP A 339 -16.56 -16.63 -25.53
N GLU A 340 -17.51 -15.97 -24.89
CA GLU A 340 -18.70 -15.37 -25.53
C GLU A 340 -18.35 -14.23 -26.50
N ASP A 341 -17.23 -13.55 -26.32
CA ASP A 341 -16.77 -12.51 -27.22
C ASP A 341 -16.37 -13.07 -28.60
N LEU A 342 -15.97 -14.35 -28.63
CA LEU A 342 -15.56 -15.05 -29.86
C LEU A 342 -16.68 -15.92 -30.49
N LYS A 343 -17.91 -15.87 -29.96
CA LYS A 343 -19.03 -16.70 -30.43
C LYS A 343 -19.30 -16.58 -31.92
N SER A 344 -19.10 -15.42 -32.51
CA SER A 344 -19.31 -15.15 -33.96
C SER A 344 -18.33 -15.91 -34.86
N LEU A 345 -17.23 -16.42 -34.29
CA LEU A 345 -16.17 -17.15 -34.98
C LEU A 345 -16.32 -18.67 -34.84
N ARG A 346 -17.03 -19.19 -33.84
CA ARG A 346 -17.09 -20.60 -33.48
C ARG A 346 -17.50 -21.52 -34.62
N SER A 347 -18.33 -21.04 -35.53
CA SER A 347 -18.80 -21.84 -36.69
C SER A 347 -17.84 -21.81 -37.87
N THR A 348 -16.76 -21.06 -37.81
CA THR A 348 -15.78 -20.98 -38.93
C THR A 348 -14.81 -22.16 -38.86
N PRO A 349 -14.46 -22.80 -40.01
CA PRO A 349 -13.48 -23.88 -40.03
C PRO A 349 -12.11 -23.46 -39.46
N GLU A 350 -11.69 -22.22 -39.73
CA GLU A 350 -10.42 -21.68 -39.28
C GLU A 350 -10.35 -21.56 -37.74
N PHE A 351 -11.45 -21.16 -37.09
CA PHE A 351 -11.54 -21.10 -35.62
C PHE A 351 -11.51 -22.50 -35.02
N GLN A 352 -12.24 -23.45 -35.62
CA GLN A 352 -12.27 -24.83 -35.15
C GLN A 352 -10.90 -25.48 -35.27
N ASP A 353 -10.22 -25.31 -36.40
CA ASP A 353 -8.86 -25.84 -36.56
C ASP A 353 -7.90 -25.18 -35.55
N LEU A 354 -7.91 -23.87 -35.42
CA LEU A 354 -7.04 -23.12 -34.52
C LEU A 354 -7.21 -23.52 -33.05
N THR A 355 -8.43 -23.83 -32.61
CA THR A 355 -8.71 -24.12 -31.20
C THR A 355 -8.66 -25.60 -30.85
N HIS A 356 -8.77 -26.53 -31.83
CA HIS A 356 -8.66 -27.98 -31.61
C HIS A 356 -7.27 -28.51 -31.98
N ASN A 357 -6.59 -27.88 -32.94
CA ASN A 357 -5.25 -28.24 -33.38
C ASN A 357 -4.31 -27.02 -33.23
N PRO A 358 -4.09 -26.53 -32.02
CA PRO A 358 -3.32 -25.30 -31.84
C PRO A 358 -1.90 -25.43 -32.41
N PRO A 359 -1.35 -24.38 -33.02
CA PRO A 359 0.04 -24.36 -33.42
C PRO A 359 0.94 -24.56 -32.20
N GLN A 360 2.07 -25.26 -32.39
CA GLN A 360 3.01 -25.45 -31.28
C GLN A 360 3.46 -24.07 -30.78
N SER A 361 3.29 -23.85 -29.47
CA SER A 361 3.71 -22.60 -28.82
C SER A 361 5.23 -22.43 -28.95
N ALA A 362 5.65 -21.24 -29.30
CA ALA A 362 7.08 -20.89 -29.23
C ALA A 362 7.47 -20.84 -27.74
N ARG A 363 8.11 -21.90 -27.25
CA ARG A 363 8.68 -21.97 -25.89
C ARG A 363 9.93 -21.10 -25.81
#